data_e77b5d4a4eb7dce6ab220844f43c53c2
#
_entry.id   e77b5d4a4eb7dce6ab220844f43c53c2
#
_cell.length_a   1.000
_cell.length_b   1.000
_cell.length_c   1.000
_cell.angle_alpha   90.00
_cell.angle_beta   90.00
_cell.angle_gamma   90.00
#
_symmetry.space_group_name_H-M   'P 1'
#
loop_
_entity.id
_entity.type
_entity.pdbx_description
1 polymer ?
#
loop_
_entity_poly.entity_id
_entity_poly.type
_entity_poly.pdbx_seq_one_letter_code
_entity_poly.pdbx_strand_id
1 'polypeptide(L)'
;MDFVMLGADMVNQSVVMNETYAGANINMLSYKKAFKLPQADNDGYWVDRNVWSKKAHAWIATAAWCFLASFMVIVNRHIYGYMWRWFFWIHSICGTLVFVLNFGTSYWAWYSFGYVFLFRYPHSYVAFILMWLLIFIVLHGIFTKQRQYTNKWGTKNLLVNRAWHRWSGYIFIHLGHWGIWTGGGPDQTLCTILWFYGLILLFEIWHQFDRRKEIPFRTPPTKISHHQFMEMVESGHQVAVIDDLVVDMEKYLFYHPGGAFVLTQNVGRDISKYFHGAFSLENMGKNKVHNWYHSTQARRIVNDIAIGRYIKRAEVRLCSTAVDRNTN
;
A
#
# COMPACT_ATOMS: atom_id res chain seq x y z
N MET A 1 5.38 32.85 13.57
CA MET A 1 6.27 33.63 12.69
C MET A 1 5.54 33.85 11.38
N ASP A 2 5.12 34.81 11.24
CA ASP A 2 4.31 35.83 10.56
C ASP A 2 4.30 35.71 9.04
N PHE A 3 3.35 34.94 8.55
CA PHE A 3 2.97 34.94 7.11
C PHE A 3 2.36 36.30 6.66
N VAL A 4 2.06 37.18 7.59
CA VAL A 4 1.57 38.55 7.31
C VAL A 4 2.66 39.43 6.75
N MET A 5 3.93 39.23 7.11
CA MET A 5 5.06 39.98 6.59
C MET A 5 5.39 39.70 5.11
N LEU A 6 5.05 38.51 4.59
CA LEU A 6 5.34 38.18 3.19
C LEU A 6 4.51 38.95 2.17
N GLY A 7 3.33 39.44 2.54
CA GLY A 7 2.52 40.29 1.69
C GLY A 7 3.11 41.71 1.55
N ALA A 8 3.61 42.27 2.64
CA ALA A 8 4.21 43.58 2.65
C ALA A 8 5.59 43.59 1.95
N ASP A 9 6.42 42.55 2.17
CA ASP A 9 7.71 42.42 1.51
C ASP A 9 7.61 42.19 -0.01
N MET A 10 6.58 41.48 -0.46
CA MET A 10 6.34 41.31 -1.90
C MET A 10 5.93 42.61 -2.58
N VAL A 11 5.18 43.48 -1.91
CA VAL A 11 4.83 44.79 -2.42
C VAL A 11 6.07 45.68 -2.44
N ASN A 12 6.89 45.68 -1.40
CA ASN A 12 8.15 46.44 -1.36
C ASN A 12 9.22 45.90 -2.34
N GLN A 13 9.32 44.56 -2.52
CA GLN A 13 10.24 44.02 -3.54
C GLN A 13 9.78 44.30 -4.97
N SER A 14 8.47 44.38 -5.22
CA SER A 14 7.98 44.82 -6.54
C SER A 14 8.30 46.30 -6.84
N VAL A 15 8.35 47.13 -5.81
CA VAL A 15 8.75 48.54 -5.95
C VAL A 15 10.24 48.65 -6.16
N VAL A 16 11.05 47.90 -5.42
CA VAL A 16 12.54 47.88 -5.57
C VAL A 16 12.96 47.28 -6.92
N MET A 17 12.26 46.27 -7.42
CA MET A 17 12.55 45.70 -8.76
C MET A 17 12.19 46.67 -9.90
N ASN A 18 11.24 47.56 -9.69
CA ASN A 18 10.87 48.55 -10.70
C ASN A 18 11.95 49.63 -10.90
N GLU A 19 12.74 49.92 -9.87
CA GLU A 19 13.88 50.86 -9.97
C GLU A 19 15.13 50.25 -10.60
N THR A 20 15.32 48.94 -10.47
CA THR A 20 16.54 48.25 -10.94
C THR A 20 16.44 47.77 -12.40
N TYR A 21 15.25 47.65 -12.97
CA TYR A 21 15.01 47.17 -14.34
C TYR A 21 14.43 48.24 -15.28
N ALA A 22 14.72 49.47 -15.07
CA ALA A 22 14.25 50.60 -15.91
C ALA A 22 14.72 50.54 -17.38
N GLY A 23 15.50 49.53 -17.78
CA GLY A 23 15.96 49.32 -19.15
C GLY A 23 15.19 48.26 -19.96
N ALA A 24 14.34 47.43 -19.33
CA ALA A 24 13.50 46.49 -20.04
C ALA A 24 12.03 46.95 -19.97
N ASN A 25 11.50 47.36 -21.09
CA ASN A 25 10.13 47.85 -21.26
C ASN A 25 9.08 46.71 -21.06
N ILE A 26 9.19 45.96 -19.96
CA ILE A 26 8.18 45.00 -19.54
C ILE A 26 7.15 45.74 -18.68
N ASN A 27 6.10 46.17 -19.33
CA ASN A 27 4.99 46.89 -18.70
C ASN A 27 4.31 46.01 -17.65
N MET A 28 4.74 46.13 -16.37
CA MET A 28 4.19 45.41 -15.21
C MET A 28 2.68 45.62 -15.06
N LEU A 29 2.14 46.71 -15.57
CA LEU A 29 0.68 46.94 -15.67
C LEU A 29 0.01 45.96 -16.64
N SER A 30 0.70 45.54 -17.72
CA SER A 30 0.16 44.53 -18.63
C SER A 30 0.21 43.14 -18.00
N TYR A 31 1.20 42.83 -17.17
CA TYR A 31 1.28 41.58 -16.41
C TYR A 31 0.16 41.47 -15.34
N LYS A 32 -0.09 42.54 -14.58
CA LYS A 32 -1.23 42.61 -13.64
C LYS A 32 -2.58 42.50 -14.36
N LYS A 33 -2.71 43.07 -15.57
CA LYS A 33 -3.93 43.01 -16.38
C LYS A 33 -4.15 41.66 -17.03
N ALA A 34 -3.10 41.00 -17.50
CA ALA A 34 -3.16 39.66 -18.11
C ALA A 34 -3.54 38.58 -17.10
N PHE A 35 -3.08 38.65 -15.87
CA PHE A 35 -3.36 37.65 -14.84
C PHE A 35 -4.58 37.98 -13.96
N LYS A 36 -5.30 39.14 -14.23
CA LYS A 36 -6.43 39.56 -13.37
C LYS A 36 -6.12 39.27 -11.89
N LEU A 37 -4.92 39.67 -11.45
CA LEU A 37 -4.64 39.62 -10.01
C LEU A 37 -5.73 40.46 -9.38
N PRO A 38 -6.63 39.86 -8.59
CA PRO A 38 -7.70 40.61 -7.99
C PRO A 38 -7.06 41.75 -7.21
N GLN A 39 -7.46 42.97 -7.48
CA GLN A 39 -7.08 44.11 -6.67
C GLN A 39 -7.50 43.80 -5.23
N ALA A 40 -6.59 43.99 -4.28
CA ALA A 40 -6.92 43.93 -2.87
C ALA A 40 -7.99 45.00 -2.63
N ASP A 41 -9.21 44.54 -2.47
CA ASP A 41 -10.27 45.38 -1.90
C ASP A 41 -9.79 45.82 -0.54
N ASN A 42 -9.92 47.10 -0.20
CA ASN A 42 -9.58 47.66 1.09
C ASN A 42 -10.35 46.99 2.28
N ASP A 43 -11.25 46.06 1.99
CA ASP A 43 -12.18 45.43 2.94
C ASP A 43 -11.69 44.09 3.54
N GLY A 44 -10.43 43.69 3.37
CA GLY A 44 -9.90 42.47 4.00
C GLY A 44 -10.44 41.15 3.47
N TYR A 45 -11.37 41.18 2.52
CA TYR A 45 -12.05 39.98 1.97
C TYR A 45 -11.08 38.98 1.31
N TRP A 46 -9.96 39.46 0.84
CA TRP A 46 -8.89 38.66 0.24
C TRP A 46 -8.09 37.86 1.27
N VAL A 47 -7.86 38.44 2.43
CA VAL A 47 -7.11 37.80 3.52
C VAL A 47 -7.89 36.57 4.02
N ASP A 48 -9.20 36.69 4.17
CA ASP A 48 -10.03 35.61 4.69
C ASP A 48 -10.19 34.44 3.70
N ARG A 49 -10.37 34.68 2.41
CA ARG A 49 -10.40 33.60 1.42
C ARG A 49 -9.08 32.85 1.36
N ASN A 50 -7.95 33.53 1.37
CA ASN A 50 -6.64 32.89 1.35
C ASN A 50 -6.36 32.12 2.61
N VAL A 51 -6.77 32.58 3.79
CA VAL A 51 -6.61 31.86 5.06
C VAL A 51 -7.43 30.57 5.06
N TRP A 52 -8.70 30.63 4.63
CA TRP A 52 -9.56 29.45 4.51
C TRP A 52 -8.99 28.44 3.50
N SER A 53 -8.58 28.88 2.35
CA SER A 53 -8.01 28.06 1.30
C SER A 53 -6.72 27.34 1.77
N LYS A 54 -5.83 28.07 2.47
CA LYS A 54 -4.59 27.50 3.05
C LYS A 54 -4.88 26.46 4.13
N LYS A 55 -5.81 26.75 5.04
CA LYS A 55 -6.22 25.80 6.09
C LYS A 55 -6.84 24.55 5.49
N ALA A 56 -7.75 24.67 4.54
CA ALA A 56 -8.36 23.54 3.86
C ALA A 56 -7.34 22.69 3.13
N HIS A 57 -6.41 23.31 2.38
CA HIS A 57 -5.29 22.62 1.72
C HIS A 57 -4.47 21.81 2.74
N ALA A 58 -4.05 22.42 3.84
CA ALA A 58 -3.23 21.79 4.86
C ALA A 58 -3.95 20.59 5.50
N TRP A 59 -5.23 20.72 5.85
CA TRP A 59 -6.00 19.63 6.46
C TRP A 59 -6.33 18.50 5.49
N ILE A 60 -6.62 18.78 4.22
CA ILE A 60 -6.85 17.75 3.20
C ILE A 60 -5.55 16.98 2.93
N ALA A 61 -4.40 17.67 2.82
CA ALA A 61 -3.10 17.02 2.70
C ALA A 61 -2.78 16.16 3.93
N THR A 62 -3.06 16.66 5.13
CA THR A 62 -2.89 15.90 6.38
C THR A 62 -3.79 14.65 6.39
N ALA A 63 -5.05 14.77 5.99
CA ALA A 63 -5.96 13.63 5.87
C ALA A 63 -5.41 12.57 4.89
N ALA A 64 -4.91 12.97 3.75
CA ALA A 64 -4.35 12.07 2.75
C ALA A 64 -3.09 11.34 3.28
N TRP A 65 -2.12 12.10 3.76
CA TRP A 65 -0.80 11.56 4.12
C TRP A 65 -0.75 10.93 5.51
N CYS A 66 -1.54 11.41 6.48
CA CYS A 66 -1.55 10.83 7.83
C CYS A 66 -2.57 9.71 7.97
N PHE A 67 -3.81 9.90 7.54
CA PHE A 67 -4.87 8.90 7.78
C PHE A 67 -4.92 7.84 6.69
N LEU A 68 -5.07 8.22 5.42
CA LEU A 68 -5.19 7.24 4.34
C LEU A 68 -3.90 6.46 4.12
N ALA A 69 -2.74 7.14 4.18
CA ALA A 69 -1.45 6.47 4.02
C ALA A 69 -1.15 5.53 5.19
N SER A 70 -1.45 5.90 6.45
CA SER A 70 -1.28 5.01 7.60
C SER A 70 -2.17 3.78 7.49
N PHE A 71 -3.44 3.96 7.12
CA PHE A 71 -4.38 2.86 6.96
C PHE A 71 -3.91 1.88 5.86
N MET A 72 -3.44 2.41 4.73
CA MET A 72 -2.86 1.63 3.65
C MET A 72 -1.66 0.78 4.11
N VAL A 73 -0.76 1.36 4.91
CA VAL A 73 0.41 0.63 5.46
C VAL A 73 -0.02 -0.43 6.46
N ILE A 74 -0.93 -0.10 7.38
CA ILE A 74 -1.42 -1.02 8.42
C ILE A 74 -2.07 -2.25 7.79
N VAL A 75 -2.96 -2.05 6.82
CA VAL A 75 -3.64 -3.15 6.15
C VAL A 75 -2.66 -4.08 5.45
N ASN A 76 -1.69 -3.53 4.72
CA ASN A 76 -0.73 -4.35 3.98
C ASN A 76 0.31 -5.04 4.86
N ARG A 77 0.75 -4.39 5.94
CA ARG A 77 1.88 -4.88 6.74
C ARG A 77 1.43 -5.66 7.95
N HIS A 78 0.42 -5.16 8.67
CA HIS A 78 0.11 -5.65 10.01
C HIS A 78 -1.08 -6.60 10.05
N ILE A 79 -2.12 -6.31 9.29
CA ILE A 79 -3.39 -7.08 9.34
C ILE A 79 -3.68 -7.86 8.05
N TYR A 80 -2.70 -8.03 7.17
CA TYR A 80 -2.86 -8.74 5.91
C TYR A 80 -3.51 -10.14 6.08
N GLY A 81 -3.06 -10.94 7.04
CA GLY A 81 -3.58 -12.28 7.28
C GLY A 81 -5.05 -12.34 7.72
N TYR A 82 -5.58 -11.24 8.27
CA TYR A 82 -6.98 -11.12 8.67
C TYR A 82 -7.87 -10.62 7.53
N MET A 83 -7.30 -9.78 6.65
CA MET A 83 -8.04 -9.07 5.61
C MET A 83 -7.54 -9.40 4.20
N TRP A 84 -6.93 -10.58 3.99
CA TRP A 84 -6.27 -10.93 2.74
C TRP A 84 -7.18 -10.83 1.49
N ARG A 85 -8.50 -11.00 1.64
CA ARG A 85 -9.47 -10.84 0.54
C ARG A 85 -9.69 -9.39 0.15
N TRP A 86 -9.53 -8.46 1.10
CA TRP A 86 -9.87 -7.05 0.95
C TRP A 86 -8.66 -6.14 0.83
N PHE A 87 -7.46 -6.59 1.30
CA PHE A 87 -6.28 -5.73 1.40
C PHE A 87 -5.92 -5.04 0.10
N PHE A 88 -6.05 -5.73 -1.04
CA PHE A 88 -5.72 -5.17 -2.34
C PHE A 88 -6.67 -4.01 -2.70
N TRP A 89 -7.96 -4.20 -2.47
CA TRP A 89 -8.97 -3.17 -2.73
C TRP A 89 -8.79 -1.98 -1.80
N ILE A 90 -8.59 -2.22 -0.51
CA ILE A 90 -8.34 -1.17 0.48
C ILE A 90 -7.08 -0.38 0.11
N HIS A 91 -5.98 -1.07 -0.20
CA HIS A 91 -4.74 -0.44 -0.64
C HIS A 91 -4.94 0.41 -1.90
N SER A 92 -5.61 -0.13 -2.91
CA SER A 92 -5.84 0.56 -4.18
C SER A 92 -6.75 1.77 -4.02
N ILE A 93 -7.85 1.65 -3.24
CA ILE A 93 -8.77 2.76 -2.98
C ILE A 93 -8.04 3.86 -2.20
N CYS A 94 -7.37 3.52 -1.09
CA CYS A 94 -6.63 4.51 -0.30
C CYS A 94 -5.52 5.17 -1.12
N GLY A 95 -4.76 4.41 -1.91
CA GLY A 95 -3.72 4.95 -2.78
C GLY A 95 -4.28 5.90 -3.86
N THR A 96 -5.42 5.55 -4.46
CA THR A 96 -6.10 6.41 -5.42
C THR A 96 -6.63 7.69 -4.76
N LEU A 97 -7.19 7.58 -3.55
CA LEU A 97 -7.64 8.75 -2.80
C LEU A 97 -6.47 9.67 -2.42
N VAL A 98 -5.35 9.11 -1.95
CA VAL A 98 -4.13 9.92 -1.70
C VAL A 98 -3.68 10.64 -2.96
N PHE A 99 -3.67 9.95 -4.11
CA PHE A 99 -3.32 10.54 -5.40
C PHE A 99 -4.27 11.69 -5.78
N VAL A 100 -5.59 11.44 -5.75
CA VAL A 100 -6.61 12.43 -6.14
C VAL A 100 -6.59 13.65 -5.22
N LEU A 101 -6.51 13.42 -3.91
CA LEU A 101 -6.48 14.51 -2.93
C LEU A 101 -5.19 15.33 -3.05
N ASN A 102 -4.05 14.67 -3.20
CA ASN A 102 -2.77 15.38 -3.37
C ASN A 102 -2.74 16.18 -4.68
N PHE A 103 -3.18 15.59 -5.78
CA PHE A 103 -3.24 16.26 -7.08
C PHE A 103 -4.24 17.43 -7.06
N GLY A 104 -5.44 17.20 -6.51
CA GLY A 104 -6.48 18.22 -6.41
C GLY A 104 -6.07 19.39 -5.54
N THR A 105 -5.45 19.14 -4.37
CA THR A 105 -4.97 20.21 -3.48
C THR A 105 -3.79 20.96 -4.06
N SER A 106 -2.88 20.28 -4.77
CA SER A 106 -1.76 20.92 -5.46
C SER A 106 -2.24 21.79 -6.62
N TYR A 107 -3.21 21.29 -7.41
CA TYR A 107 -3.82 22.06 -8.48
C TYR A 107 -4.59 23.28 -7.94
N TRP A 108 -5.36 23.10 -6.85
CA TRP A 108 -6.08 24.20 -6.21
C TRP A 108 -5.14 25.27 -5.65
N ALA A 109 -4.05 24.86 -5.00
CA ALA A 109 -3.03 25.80 -4.55
C ALA A 109 -2.41 26.55 -5.73
N TRP A 110 -2.02 25.85 -6.79
CA TRP A 110 -1.49 26.46 -8.00
C TRP A 110 -2.46 27.45 -8.64
N TYR A 111 -3.74 27.09 -8.77
CA TYR A 111 -4.80 28.00 -9.23
C TYR A 111 -4.94 29.22 -8.32
N SER A 112 -4.94 29.04 -7.00
CA SER A 112 -5.09 30.12 -6.01
C SER A 112 -3.91 31.10 -6.02
N PHE A 113 -2.73 30.67 -6.47
CA PHE A 113 -1.55 31.51 -6.67
C PHE A 113 -1.39 32.04 -8.11
N GLY A 114 -2.48 32.02 -8.90
CA GLY A 114 -2.47 32.55 -10.26
C GLY A 114 -1.61 31.78 -11.24
N TYR A 115 -1.53 30.45 -11.07
CA TYR A 115 -0.76 29.54 -11.92
C TYR A 115 0.78 29.74 -11.88
N VAL A 116 1.27 30.33 -10.81
CA VAL A 116 2.72 30.52 -10.61
C VAL A 116 3.27 29.47 -9.67
N PHE A 117 4.31 28.75 -10.08
CA PHE A 117 5.06 27.88 -9.18
C PHE A 117 6.07 28.69 -8.37
N LEU A 118 5.85 28.73 -7.06
CA LEU A 118 6.74 29.43 -6.14
C LEU A 118 7.89 28.52 -5.72
N PHE A 119 8.80 28.18 -6.65
CA PHE A 119 9.95 27.30 -6.40
C PHE A 119 10.95 27.85 -5.35
N ARG A 120 10.71 29.02 -4.83
CA ARG A 120 11.54 29.59 -3.76
C ARG A 120 11.36 28.89 -2.42
N TYR A 121 10.21 28.20 -2.22
CA TYR A 121 9.86 27.58 -0.95
C TYR A 121 10.04 26.05 -1.01
N PRO A 122 10.68 25.45 0.02
CA PRO A 122 10.86 23.98 0.08
C PRO A 122 9.58 23.21 -0.09
N HIS A 123 8.47 23.69 0.49
CA HIS A 123 7.15 23.09 0.35
C HIS A 123 6.70 22.95 -1.12
N SER A 124 6.89 24.00 -1.91
CA SER A 124 6.47 23.98 -3.32
C SER A 124 7.30 23.01 -4.16
N TYR A 125 8.60 22.87 -3.89
CA TYR A 125 9.45 21.88 -4.52
C TYR A 125 8.98 20.46 -4.20
N VAL A 126 8.76 20.19 -2.92
CA VAL A 126 8.29 18.87 -2.47
C VAL A 126 6.94 18.55 -3.10
N ALA A 127 6.00 19.48 -3.08
CA ALA A 127 4.67 19.28 -3.67
C ALA A 127 4.74 19.00 -5.18
N PHE A 128 5.57 19.73 -5.92
CA PHE A 128 5.79 19.54 -7.35
C PHE A 128 6.40 18.15 -7.65
N ILE A 129 7.45 17.77 -6.92
CA ILE A 129 8.08 16.46 -7.08
C ILE A 129 7.10 15.35 -6.75
N LEU A 130 6.34 15.46 -5.63
CA LEU A 130 5.34 14.50 -5.23
C LEU A 130 4.24 14.31 -6.27
N MET A 131 3.79 15.37 -6.92
CA MET A 131 2.75 15.30 -7.95
C MET A 131 3.17 14.34 -9.09
N TRP A 132 4.40 14.46 -9.58
CA TRP A 132 4.92 13.59 -10.65
C TRP A 132 5.24 12.19 -10.17
N LEU A 133 5.85 12.07 -8.99
CA LEU A 133 6.21 10.78 -8.43
C LEU A 133 5.00 9.92 -8.07
N LEU A 134 3.88 10.54 -7.67
CA LEU A 134 2.64 9.82 -7.39
C LEU A 134 2.05 9.19 -8.66
N ILE A 135 2.10 9.87 -9.79
CA ILE A 135 1.71 9.29 -11.08
C ILE A 135 2.54 8.04 -11.35
N PHE A 136 3.86 8.15 -11.18
CA PHE A 136 4.77 7.02 -11.40
C PHE A 136 4.48 5.84 -10.48
N ILE A 137 4.28 6.05 -9.16
CA ILE A 137 4.06 4.92 -8.24
C ILE A 137 2.70 4.25 -8.44
N VAL A 138 1.66 5.00 -8.80
CA VAL A 138 0.36 4.44 -9.14
C VAL A 138 0.46 3.55 -10.38
N LEU A 139 1.07 4.05 -11.45
CA LEU A 139 1.28 3.27 -12.68
C LEU A 139 2.16 2.03 -12.42
N HIS A 140 3.23 2.18 -11.63
CA HIS A 140 4.08 1.07 -11.25
C HIS A 140 3.34 0.03 -10.39
N GLY A 141 2.44 0.46 -9.49
CA GLY A 141 1.58 -0.44 -8.72
C GLY A 141 0.65 -1.26 -9.61
N ILE A 142 -0.03 -0.63 -10.56
CA ILE A 142 -0.89 -1.28 -11.56
C ILE A 142 -0.07 -2.28 -12.38
N PHE A 143 1.08 -1.86 -12.89
CA PHE A 143 1.98 -2.71 -13.65
C PHE A 143 2.46 -3.93 -12.86
N THR A 144 2.87 -3.72 -11.60
CA THR A 144 3.33 -4.81 -10.71
C THR A 144 2.19 -5.82 -10.47
N LYS A 145 0.96 -5.34 -10.26
CA LYS A 145 -0.21 -6.21 -10.07
C LYS A 145 -0.56 -6.98 -11.35
N GLN A 146 -0.54 -6.32 -12.50
CA GLN A 146 -0.78 -6.98 -13.78
C GLN A 146 0.26 -8.08 -14.06
N ARG A 147 1.54 -7.83 -13.73
CA ARG A 147 2.61 -8.82 -13.89
C ARG A 147 2.49 -9.99 -12.92
N GLN A 148 2.05 -9.74 -11.71
CA GLN A 148 1.72 -10.80 -10.74
C GLN A 148 0.63 -11.73 -11.30
N TYR A 149 -0.33 -11.18 -12.03
CA TYR A 149 -1.44 -11.92 -12.62
C TYR A 149 -1.00 -12.74 -13.85
N THR A 150 -0.25 -12.13 -14.76
CA THR A 150 0.12 -12.75 -16.05
C THR A 150 1.32 -13.69 -16.00
N ASN A 151 2.06 -13.66 -14.89
CA ASN A 151 3.21 -14.53 -14.60
C ASN A 151 4.32 -14.60 -15.67
N LYS A 152 4.41 -13.59 -16.55
CA LYS A 152 5.36 -13.60 -17.69
C LYS A 152 6.82 -13.37 -17.32
N TRP A 153 7.15 -12.99 -16.09
CA TRP A 153 8.50 -12.51 -15.73
C TRP A 153 9.25 -13.39 -14.72
N GLY A 154 8.66 -14.45 -14.27
CA GLY A 154 9.25 -15.30 -13.23
C GLY A 154 9.23 -14.68 -11.83
N THR A 155 9.37 -15.52 -10.81
CA THR A 155 9.21 -15.14 -9.39
C THR A 155 10.21 -14.09 -8.94
N LYS A 156 11.48 -14.18 -9.38
CA LYS A 156 12.54 -13.24 -8.99
C LYS A 156 12.23 -11.80 -9.41
N ASN A 157 11.86 -11.60 -10.67
CA ASN A 157 11.56 -10.27 -11.20
C ASN A 157 10.29 -9.69 -10.55
N LEU A 158 9.31 -10.52 -10.24
CA LEU A 158 8.12 -10.11 -9.49
C LEU A 158 8.48 -9.61 -8.08
N LEU A 159 9.34 -10.34 -7.36
CA LEU A 159 9.79 -9.94 -6.02
C LEU A 159 10.56 -8.63 -6.04
N VAL A 160 11.42 -8.41 -7.04
CA VAL A 160 12.14 -7.15 -7.23
C VAL A 160 11.17 -6.00 -7.48
N ASN A 161 10.21 -6.16 -8.40
CA ASN A 161 9.21 -5.11 -8.68
C ASN A 161 8.37 -4.76 -7.44
N ARG A 162 7.97 -5.77 -6.66
CA ARG A 162 7.24 -5.56 -5.40
C ARG A 162 8.09 -4.85 -4.35
N ALA A 163 9.36 -5.17 -4.27
CA ALA A 163 10.30 -4.48 -3.38
C ALA A 163 10.44 -3.01 -3.79
N TRP A 164 10.61 -2.72 -5.07
CA TRP A 164 10.64 -1.36 -5.61
C TRP A 164 9.37 -0.58 -5.28
N HIS A 165 8.19 -1.14 -5.57
CA HIS A 165 6.91 -0.47 -5.26
C HIS A 165 6.79 -0.16 -3.77
N ARG A 166 7.17 -1.11 -2.91
CA ARG A 166 7.11 -0.93 -1.46
C ARG A 166 8.06 0.16 -0.96
N TRP A 167 9.34 0.12 -1.37
CA TRP A 167 10.33 1.09 -0.91
C TRP A 167 10.07 2.49 -1.44
N SER A 168 9.73 2.61 -2.72
CA SER A 168 9.33 3.91 -3.27
C SER A 168 8.07 4.45 -2.58
N GLY A 169 7.09 3.60 -2.25
CA GLY A 169 5.92 3.99 -1.48
C GLY A 169 6.27 4.58 -0.12
N TYR A 170 7.19 3.98 0.64
CA TYR A 170 7.66 4.55 1.91
C TYR A 170 8.35 5.91 1.70
N ILE A 171 9.23 6.01 0.72
CA ILE A 171 9.90 7.29 0.39
C ILE A 171 8.86 8.37 0.11
N PHE A 172 7.81 8.06 -0.67
CA PHE A 172 6.78 9.05 -1.02
C PHE A 172 5.91 9.44 0.15
N ILE A 173 5.60 8.52 1.06
CA ILE A 173 4.91 8.83 2.30
C ILE A 173 5.73 9.83 3.13
N HIS A 174 7.03 9.59 3.29
CA HIS A 174 7.91 10.49 4.04
C HIS A 174 8.09 11.86 3.35
N LEU A 175 8.14 11.90 2.03
CA LEU A 175 8.13 13.15 1.28
C LEU A 175 6.81 13.91 1.46
N GLY A 176 5.67 13.20 1.50
CA GLY A 176 4.37 13.81 1.82
C GLY A 176 4.35 14.42 3.23
N HIS A 177 4.90 13.72 4.23
CA HIS A 177 5.05 14.25 5.57
C HIS A 177 5.99 15.46 5.62
N TRP A 178 7.09 15.43 4.87
CA TRP A 178 7.95 16.60 4.76
C TRP A 178 7.21 17.79 4.15
N GLY A 179 6.37 17.55 3.13
CA GLY A 179 5.47 18.58 2.60
C GLY A 179 4.59 19.19 3.69
N ILE A 180 4.00 18.37 4.58
CA ILE A 180 3.22 18.85 5.71
C ILE A 180 4.08 19.68 6.67
N TRP A 181 5.26 19.22 7.03
CA TRP A 181 6.15 19.91 7.98
C TRP A 181 6.67 21.25 7.47
N THR A 182 6.87 21.38 6.15
CA THR A 182 7.39 22.61 5.54
C THR A 182 6.30 23.61 5.16
N GLY A 183 5.05 23.16 5.00
CA GLY A 183 3.92 23.99 4.56
C GLY A 183 2.76 24.09 5.55
N GLY A 184 2.68 23.15 6.50
CA GLY A 184 1.63 23.09 7.52
C GLY A 184 2.01 23.81 8.81
N GLY A 185 1.02 24.00 9.68
CA GLY A 185 1.25 24.52 11.03
C GLY A 185 1.65 23.44 12.05
N PRO A 186 1.88 23.85 13.32
CA PRO A 186 2.21 22.93 14.42
C PRO A 186 1.18 21.81 14.61
N ASP A 187 -0.09 22.10 14.44
CA ASP A 187 -1.19 21.13 14.62
C ASP A 187 -1.10 19.98 13.60
N GLN A 188 -0.84 20.29 12.32
CA GLN A 188 -0.68 19.29 11.27
C GLN A 188 0.59 18.45 11.49
N THR A 189 1.67 19.08 11.95
CA THR A 189 2.92 18.40 12.28
C THR A 189 2.71 17.44 13.46
N LEU A 190 2.05 17.89 14.52
CA LEU A 190 1.71 17.06 15.67
C LEU A 190 0.79 15.90 15.28
N CYS A 191 -0.23 16.16 14.46
CA CYS A 191 -1.11 15.13 13.92
C CYS A 191 -0.32 14.06 13.13
N THR A 192 0.65 14.46 12.31
CA THR A 192 1.52 13.54 11.58
C THR A 192 2.33 12.66 12.54
N ILE A 193 2.94 13.24 13.56
CA ILE A 193 3.76 12.50 14.51
C ILE A 193 2.90 11.51 15.30
N LEU A 194 1.83 11.97 15.92
CA LEU A 194 1.02 11.15 16.80
C LEU A 194 0.18 10.12 16.01
N TRP A 195 -0.45 10.54 14.94
CA TRP A 195 -1.34 9.65 14.22
C TRP A 195 -0.58 8.70 13.30
N PHE A 196 0.27 9.19 12.41
CA PHE A 196 0.97 8.28 11.50
C PHE A 196 2.04 7.48 12.25
N TYR A 197 3.05 8.13 12.79
CA TYR A 197 4.19 7.41 13.39
C TYR A 197 3.80 6.70 14.69
N GLY A 198 2.98 7.31 15.54
CA GLY A 198 2.49 6.70 16.77
C GLY A 198 1.62 5.49 16.50
N LEU A 199 0.68 5.59 15.57
CA LEU A 199 -0.20 4.48 15.20
C LEU A 199 0.59 3.33 14.55
N ILE A 200 1.49 3.63 13.62
CA ILE A 200 2.34 2.60 12.99
C ILE A 200 3.20 1.91 14.03
N LEU A 201 3.78 2.64 15.00
CA LEU A 201 4.55 2.06 16.10
C LEU A 201 3.70 1.10 16.95
N LEU A 202 2.49 1.51 17.32
CA LEU A 202 1.56 0.66 18.07
C LEU A 202 1.22 -0.62 17.33
N PHE A 203 0.94 -0.52 16.04
CA PHE A 203 0.68 -1.70 15.20
C PHE A 203 1.93 -2.56 15.00
N GLU A 204 3.12 -1.98 14.91
CA GLU A 204 4.37 -2.75 14.85
C GLU A 204 4.61 -3.53 16.14
N ILE A 205 4.42 -2.91 17.32
CA ILE A 205 4.50 -3.58 18.61
C ILE A 205 3.48 -4.72 18.68
N TRP A 206 2.22 -4.46 18.34
CA TRP A 206 1.19 -5.48 18.29
C TRP A 206 1.56 -6.62 17.35
N HIS A 207 2.08 -6.30 16.16
CA HIS A 207 2.50 -7.29 15.16
C HIS A 207 3.63 -8.17 15.66
N GLN A 208 4.60 -7.63 16.42
CA GLN A 208 5.66 -8.42 17.03
C GLN A 208 5.11 -9.43 18.05
N PHE A 209 4.11 -9.07 18.83
CA PHE A 209 3.43 -10.01 19.71
C PHE A 209 2.61 -11.05 18.92
N ASP A 210 1.91 -10.61 17.89
CA ASP A 210 1.08 -11.48 17.07
C ASP A 210 1.90 -12.54 16.31
N ARG A 211 3.08 -12.17 15.81
CA ARG A 211 4.00 -13.10 15.14
C ARG A 211 4.54 -14.22 16.04
N ARG A 212 4.57 -13.99 17.36
CA ARG A 212 5.03 -15.00 18.32
C ARG A 212 3.96 -16.01 18.70
N LYS A 213 2.70 -15.75 18.34
CA LYS A 213 1.61 -16.67 18.61
C LYS A 213 1.68 -17.86 17.67
N GLU A 214 1.72 -19.06 18.23
CA GLU A 214 1.48 -20.27 17.46
C GLU A 214 -0.01 -20.37 17.15
N ILE A 215 -0.35 -20.41 15.87
CA ILE A 215 -1.72 -20.64 15.41
C ILE A 215 -1.82 -22.07 14.96
N PRO A 216 -2.56 -22.92 15.67
CA PRO A 216 -2.79 -24.28 15.22
C PRO A 216 -3.64 -24.27 13.95
N PHE A 217 -3.45 -25.26 13.13
CA PHE A 217 -4.36 -25.49 12.01
C PHE A 217 -5.72 -25.94 12.53
N ARG A 218 -6.77 -25.33 11.98
CA ARG A 218 -8.15 -25.74 12.24
C ARG A 218 -8.47 -26.90 11.31
N THR A 219 -8.81 -28.03 11.88
CA THR A 219 -9.22 -29.20 11.10
C THR A 219 -10.71 -29.08 10.76
N PRO A 220 -11.08 -28.90 9.50
CA PRO A 220 -12.49 -28.92 9.10
C PRO A 220 -13.11 -30.30 9.40
N PRO A 221 -14.42 -30.38 9.69
CA PRO A 221 -15.10 -31.65 9.98
C PRO A 221 -15.17 -32.57 8.77
N THR A 222 -15.11 -32.02 7.56
CA THR A 222 -15.18 -32.77 6.32
C THR A 222 -13.94 -33.62 6.12
N LYS A 223 -14.10 -34.90 5.89
CA LYS A 223 -13.04 -35.85 5.55
C LYS A 223 -12.98 -36.01 4.04
N ILE A 224 -11.82 -35.85 3.46
CA ILE A 224 -11.58 -35.96 2.02
C ILE A 224 -10.60 -37.13 1.79
N SER A 225 -11.07 -38.19 1.19
CA SER A 225 -10.25 -39.34 0.83
C SER A 225 -9.28 -39.00 -0.32
N HIS A 226 -8.24 -39.81 -0.48
CA HIS A 226 -7.30 -39.63 -1.59
C HIS A 226 -8.03 -39.66 -2.97
N HIS A 227 -9.02 -40.50 -3.13
CA HIS A 227 -9.80 -40.60 -4.36
C HIS A 227 -10.58 -39.31 -4.64
N GLN A 228 -11.29 -38.79 -3.65
CA GLN A 228 -12.04 -37.53 -3.76
C GLN A 228 -11.08 -36.33 -4.04
N PHE A 229 -9.91 -36.31 -3.40
CA PHE A 229 -8.90 -35.30 -3.66
C PHE A 229 -8.42 -35.31 -5.11
N MET A 230 -8.12 -36.51 -5.64
CA MET A 230 -7.70 -36.66 -7.04
C MET A 230 -8.83 -36.28 -8.02
N GLU A 231 -10.06 -36.65 -7.73
CA GLU A 231 -11.25 -36.29 -8.49
C GLU A 231 -11.41 -34.75 -8.56
N MET A 232 -11.17 -34.05 -7.44
CA MET A 232 -11.16 -32.57 -7.42
C MET A 232 -10.07 -32.00 -8.32
N VAL A 233 -8.87 -32.57 -8.30
CA VAL A 233 -7.75 -32.14 -9.17
C VAL A 233 -8.08 -32.36 -10.64
N GLU A 234 -8.61 -33.53 -10.99
CA GLU A 234 -8.99 -33.89 -12.36
C GLU A 234 -10.15 -33.01 -12.87
N SER A 235 -11.06 -32.60 -11.97
CA SER A 235 -12.13 -31.64 -12.28
C SER A 235 -11.65 -30.20 -12.40
N GLY A 236 -10.34 -29.94 -12.25
CA GLY A 236 -9.73 -28.63 -12.43
C GLY A 236 -9.70 -27.74 -11.18
N HIS A 237 -10.10 -28.24 -10.00
CA HIS A 237 -10.00 -27.48 -8.76
C HIS A 237 -8.55 -27.26 -8.35
N GLN A 238 -8.25 -26.05 -7.89
CA GLN A 238 -6.91 -25.65 -7.48
C GLN A 238 -6.63 -26.04 -6.01
N VAL A 239 -6.56 -27.33 -5.74
CA VAL A 239 -6.39 -27.88 -4.38
C VAL A 239 -4.99 -28.43 -4.16
N ALA A 240 -4.52 -28.35 -2.91
CA ALA A 240 -3.25 -28.94 -2.44
C ALA A 240 -3.42 -29.46 -1.02
N VAL A 241 -2.43 -30.23 -0.52
CA VAL A 241 -2.39 -30.72 0.86
C VAL A 241 -1.32 -29.96 1.64
N ILE A 242 -1.67 -29.49 2.84
CA ILE A 242 -0.74 -28.96 3.84
C ILE A 242 -0.97 -29.77 5.12
N ASP A 243 0.04 -30.56 5.53
CA ASP A 243 -0.02 -31.53 6.61
C ASP A 243 -1.12 -32.58 6.38
N ASP A 244 -2.27 -32.42 7.00
CA ASP A 244 -3.45 -33.26 6.80
C ASP A 244 -4.66 -32.43 6.31
N LEU A 245 -4.46 -31.18 5.89
CA LEU A 245 -5.52 -30.30 5.39
C LEU A 245 -5.55 -30.26 3.88
N VAL A 246 -6.71 -30.42 3.29
CA VAL A 246 -6.97 -30.05 1.90
C VAL A 246 -7.32 -28.56 1.85
N VAL A 247 -6.54 -27.80 1.11
CA VAL A 247 -6.71 -26.36 0.95
C VAL A 247 -7.14 -26.01 -0.46
N ASP A 248 -8.20 -25.19 -0.57
CA ASP A 248 -8.65 -24.62 -1.83
C ASP A 248 -7.88 -23.30 -2.09
N MET A 249 -6.96 -23.34 -3.04
CA MET A 249 -6.10 -22.22 -3.36
C MET A 249 -6.71 -21.28 -4.39
N GLU A 250 -7.83 -21.61 -5.04
CA GLU A 250 -8.37 -20.87 -6.19
C GLU A 250 -8.51 -19.39 -5.91
N LYS A 251 -9.18 -19.04 -4.81
CA LYS A 251 -9.38 -17.63 -4.42
C LYS A 251 -8.09 -16.93 -3.96
N TYR A 252 -7.09 -17.69 -3.51
CA TYR A 252 -5.85 -17.17 -2.99
C TYR A 252 -4.75 -17.00 -4.04
N LEU A 253 -4.86 -17.65 -5.21
CA LEU A 253 -3.87 -17.59 -6.29
C LEU A 253 -3.43 -16.16 -6.60
N PHE A 254 -4.39 -15.25 -6.69
CA PHE A 254 -4.14 -13.84 -7.06
C PHE A 254 -3.57 -12.98 -5.93
N TYR A 255 -3.64 -13.47 -4.71
CA TYR A 255 -3.20 -12.75 -3.51
C TYR A 255 -1.88 -13.29 -2.95
N HIS A 256 -1.45 -14.48 -3.40
CA HIS A 256 -0.23 -15.09 -2.91
C HIS A 256 1.01 -14.21 -3.16
N PRO A 257 1.81 -13.90 -2.11
CA PRO A 257 2.98 -13.05 -2.25
C PRO A 257 4.04 -13.54 -3.25
N GLY A 258 4.21 -14.84 -3.39
CA GLY A 258 5.12 -15.46 -4.37
C GLY A 258 4.59 -15.51 -5.80
N GLY A 259 3.36 -15.01 -6.04
CA GLY A 259 2.67 -15.07 -7.33
C GLY A 259 1.83 -16.34 -7.49
N ALA A 260 0.90 -16.32 -8.44
CA ALA A 260 0.00 -17.42 -8.71
C ALA A 260 0.74 -18.69 -9.19
N PHE A 261 1.81 -18.51 -9.96
CA PHE A 261 2.58 -19.62 -10.55
C PHE A 261 3.07 -20.63 -9.51
N VAL A 262 3.59 -20.15 -8.36
CA VAL A 262 4.09 -21.03 -7.32
C VAL A 262 3.00 -21.98 -6.80
N LEU A 263 1.77 -21.48 -6.69
CA LEU A 263 0.64 -22.28 -6.27
C LEU A 263 0.13 -23.21 -7.37
N THR A 264 -0.02 -22.70 -8.60
CA THR A 264 -0.54 -23.50 -9.72
C THR A 264 0.35 -24.69 -10.08
N GLN A 265 1.67 -24.55 -9.95
CA GLN A 265 2.64 -25.64 -10.18
C GLN A 265 2.58 -26.75 -9.10
N ASN A 266 1.86 -26.50 -8.01
CA ASN A 266 1.77 -27.41 -6.88
C ASN A 266 0.34 -27.92 -6.62
N VAL A 267 -0.57 -27.72 -7.57
CA VAL A 267 -1.91 -28.31 -7.52
C VAL A 267 -1.79 -29.84 -7.51
N GLY A 268 -2.60 -30.48 -6.68
CA GLY A 268 -2.61 -31.93 -6.53
C GLY A 268 -1.45 -32.52 -5.72
N ARG A 269 -0.63 -31.68 -5.09
CA ARG A 269 0.55 -32.11 -4.35
C ARG A 269 0.45 -31.84 -2.85
N ASP A 270 1.25 -32.59 -2.07
CA ASP A 270 1.53 -32.26 -0.68
C ASP A 270 2.62 -31.18 -0.65
N ILE A 271 2.25 -29.97 -0.20
CA ILE A 271 3.11 -28.80 -0.14
C ILE A 271 3.59 -28.46 1.29
N SER A 272 3.36 -29.36 2.25
CA SER A 272 3.72 -29.17 3.66
C SER A 272 5.17 -28.75 3.84
N LYS A 273 6.09 -29.41 3.14
CA LYS A 273 7.54 -29.12 3.22
C LYS A 273 7.87 -27.70 2.72
N TYR A 274 7.20 -27.25 1.67
CA TYR A 274 7.37 -25.87 1.18
C TYR A 274 6.80 -24.84 2.16
N PHE A 275 5.64 -25.18 2.75
CA PHE A 275 5.00 -24.29 3.72
C PHE A 275 5.83 -24.14 5.00
N HIS A 276 6.43 -25.22 5.47
CA HIS A 276 7.30 -25.22 6.67
C HIS A 276 8.76 -24.86 6.39
N GLY A 277 9.11 -24.45 5.17
CA GLY A 277 10.45 -23.96 4.84
C GLY A 277 11.50 -25.05 4.66
N ALA A 278 11.11 -26.32 4.52
CA ALA A 278 12.05 -27.42 4.31
C ALA A 278 12.60 -27.50 2.88
N PHE A 279 11.88 -26.93 1.90
CA PHE A 279 12.32 -26.87 0.50
C PHE A 279 12.16 -25.45 -0.07
N SER A 280 13.09 -25.06 -0.96
CA SER A 280 12.98 -23.89 -1.80
C SER A 280 12.87 -24.32 -3.25
N LEU A 281 11.93 -23.77 -4.00
CA LEU A 281 11.79 -24.00 -5.45
C LEU A 281 12.99 -23.49 -6.26
N GLU A 282 13.77 -22.56 -5.71
CA GLU A 282 14.88 -21.90 -6.41
C GLU A 282 16.22 -22.60 -6.24
N ASN A 283 16.35 -23.59 -5.33
CA ASN A 283 17.63 -24.19 -4.95
C ASN A 283 17.70 -25.70 -5.19
N MET A 284 17.46 -26.12 -6.41
CA MET A 284 17.78 -27.50 -6.83
C MET A 284 19.28 -27.72 -7.11
N GLY A 285 20.17 -26.81 -6.75
CA GLY A 285 21.62 -26.94 -6.95
C GLY A 285 22.44 -25.91 -6.20
N LYS A 286 23.22 -26.39 -5.26
CA LYS A 286 24.49 -25.84 -4.72
C LYS A 286 24.47 -24.70 -3.68
N ASN A 287 23.41 -24.01 -3.29
CA ASN A 287 23.53 -22.96 -2.27
C ASN A 287 22.55 -23.12 -1.11
N LYS A 288 22.98 -22.68 0.08
CA LYS A 288 22.27 -22.74 1.35
C LYS A 288 20.80 -22.38 1.17
N VAL A 289 19.92 -23.34 1.43
CA VAL A 289 18.49 -23.16 1.47
C VAL A 289 18.17 -22.09 2.50
N HIS A 290 17.75 -20.92 2.08
CA HIS A 290 17.06 -19.99 2.96
C HIS A 290 15.69 -20.59 3.25
N ASN A 291 15.52 -21.13 4.45
CA ASN A 291 14.25 -21.66 4.93
C ASN A 291 13.22 -20.53 4.98
N TRP A 292 12.39 -20.42 3.95
CA TRP A 292 11.26 -19.50 3.88
C TRP A 292 10.12 -20.03 4.72
N TYR A 293 10.24 -19.86 6.03
CA TYR A 293 9.18 -20.23 6.95
C TYR A 293 7.99 -19.30 6.77
N HIS A 294 6.81 -19.86 6.51
CA HIS A 294 5.59 -19.05 6.36
C HIS A 294 5.16 -18.47 7.71
N SER A 295 4.74 -17.21 7.68
CA SER A 295 4.37 -16.45 8.87
C SER A 295 3.07 -16.96 9.52
N THR A 296 2.84 -16.54 10.77
CA THR A 296 1.56 -16.70 11.47
C THR A 296 0.36 -16.22 10.64
N GLN A 297 0.53 -15.13 9.89
CA GLN A 297 -0.52 -14.64 8.98
C GLN A 297 -0.83 -15.63 7.85
N ALA A 298 0.17 -16.32 7.32
CA ALA A 298 -0.04 -17.37 6.32
C ALA A 298 -0.84 -18.55 6.90
N ARG A 299 -0.60 -18.92 8.17
CA ARG A 299 -1.38 -19.96 8.86
C ARG A 299 -2.85 -19.57 9.02
N ARG A 300 -3.17 -18.29 9.26
CA ARG A 300 -4.56 -17.80 9.28
C ARG A 300 -5.23 -17.99 7.93
N ILE A 301 -4.51 -17.66 6.86
CA ILE A 301 -5.03 -17.81 5.49
C ILE A 301 -5.28 -19.28 5.18
N VAL A 302 -4.36 -20.18 5.55
CA VAL A 302 -4.57 -21.64 5.39
C VAL A 302 -5.83 -22.07 6.12
N ASN A 303 -6.05 -21.63 7.37
CA ASN A 303 -7.26 -21.94 8.13
C ASN A 303 -8.57 -21.41 7.48
N ASP A 304 -8.47 -20.34 6.69
CA ASP A 304 -9.61 -19.73 6.00
C ASP A 304 -9.92 -20.38 4.65
N ILE A 305 -8.93 -21.06 4.05
CA ILE A 305 -9.07 -21.77 2.76
C ILE A 305 -9.06 -23.29 2.89
N ALA A 306 -8.91 -23.84 4.10
CA ALA A 306 -9.00 -25.27 4.35
C ALA A 306 -10.45 -25.75 4.20
N ILE A 307 -10.66 -26.77 3.36
CA ILE A 307 -11.99 -27.31 3.03
C ILE A 307 -12.25 -28.69 3.63
N GLY A 308 -11.21 -29.40 4.03
CA GLY A 308 -11.35 -30.74 4.61
C GLY A 308 -10.06 -31.29 5.16
N ARG A 309 -10.20 -32.41 5.89
CA ARG A 309 -9.08 -33.22 6.36
C ARG A 309 -8.74 -34.30 5.35
N TYR A 310 -7.50 -34.33 4.89
CA TYR A 310 -6.98 -35.35 3.99
C TYR A 310 -6.77 -36.69 4.72
N ILE A 311 -7.41 -37.76 4.21
CA ILE A 311 -7.25 -39.11 4.75
C ILE A 311 -6.32 -39.91 3.82
N LYS A 312 -5.17 -40.29 4.34
CA LYS A 312 -4.21 -41.14 3.62
C LYS A 312 -4.81 -42.55 3.43
N ARG A 313 -4.49 -43.18 2.30
CA ARG A 313 -5.02 -44.50 1.88
C ARG A 313 -4.86 -45.59 2.94
N ALA A 314 -3.88 -45.51 3.84
CA ALA A 314 -3.66 -46.48 4.92
C ALA A 314 -4.71 -46.37 6.04
N GLU A 315 -5.26 -45.21 6.36
CA GLU A 315 -6.25 -45.02 7.41
C GLU A 315 -7.63 -45.58 6.99
N VAL A 316 -7.93 -45.56 5.69
CA VAL A 316 -9.19 -46.14 5.15
C VAL A 316 -9.26 -47.64 5.38
N ARG A 317 -8.14 -48.37 5.27
CA ARG A 317 -8.08 -49.81 5.53
C ARG A 317 -8.31 -50.17 7.00
N LEU A 318 -7.80 -49.35 7.91
CA LEU A 318 -7.99 -49.58 9.36
C LEU A 318 -9.45 -49.31 9.78
N CYS A 319 -10.13 -48.35 9.21
CA CYS A 319 -11.54 -48.09 9.47
C CYS A 319 -12.45 -49.21 8.90
N SER A 320 -12.16 -49.73 7.72
CA SER A 320 -12.93 -50.84 7.15
C SER A 320 -12.79 -52.15 7.95
N THR A 321 -11.58 -52.46 8.42
CA THR A 321 -11.33 -53.65 9.25
C THR A 321 -11.86 -53.53 10.67
N ALA A 322 -12.09 -52.31 11.19
CA ALA A 322 -12.73 -52.10 12.49
C ALA A 322 -14.27 -52.26 12.43
N VAL A 323 -14.87 -51.92 11.32
CA VAL A 323 -16.33 -52.12 11.11
C VAL A 323 -16.66 -53.62 10.97
N ASP A 324 -15.83 -54.38 10.26
CA ASP A 324 -16.04 -55.81 10.08
C ASP A 324 -15.84 -56.63 11.37
N ARG A 325 -15.15 -56.12 12.39
CA ARG A 325 -14.98 -56.83 13.69
C ARG A 325 -16.13 -56.61 14.67
N ASN A 326 -17.01 -55.67 14.42
CA ASN A 326 -18.17 -55.40 15.28
C ASN A 326 -19.49 -56.01 14.75
N THR A 327 -19.44 -56.77 13.65
CA THR A 327 -20.61 -57.44 13.03
C THR A 327 -20.56 -58.96 13.09
N ASN A 328 -19.63 -59.57 13.86
CA ASN A 328 -19.61 -61.01 14.12
C ASN A 328 -19.91 -61.30 15.59
#